data_07d87fe8c1b8e0df0d952b5cab4f4c6e
#
_entry.id   07d87fe8c1b8e0df0d952b5cab4f4c6e
#
_cell.length_a   1.000
_cell.length_b   1.000
_cell.length_c   1.000
_cell.angle_alpha   90.00
_cell.angle_beta   90.00
_cell.angle_gamma   90.00
#
_symmetry.space_group_name_H-M   'P 1'
#
loop_
_entity.id
_entity.type
_entity.pdbx_description
1 polymer ?
#
loop_
_entity_poly.entity_id
_entity_poly.type
_entity_poly.pdbx_seq_one_letter_code
_entity_poly.pdbx_strand_id
1 'polypeptide(L)'
;MELPKDLTGRLYSERGAVVHSEVNSVIKTDHGKYLLVVKKTESLVVCCSVNSERYRFKPEESQPKILKSENDFLHHDSFVDCAQIFAIDVNVFLNNMSKGVFVPVGLFNEISMAFVLRAGQTCPMLNKVEQSYFK
;
A
#
# COMPACT_ATOMS: atom_id res chain seq x y z
N MET A 1 15.44 -14.70 13.33
CA MET A 1 16.38 -14.75 12.19
C MET A 1 15.89 -13.79 11.11
N GLU A 2 16.77 -12.93 10.67
CA GLU A 2 16.42 -12.01 9.58
C GLU A 2 16.44 -12.74 8.24
N LEU A 3 15.47 -12.41 7.39
CA LEU A 3 15.45 -12.91 6.02
C LEU A 3 16.50 -12.16 5.18
N PRO A 4 17.09 -12.80 4.16
CA PRO A 4 17.91 -12.08 3.19
C PRO A 4 17.15 -10.91 2.59
N LYS A 5 17.84 -9.80 2.29
CA LYS A 5 17.22 -8.58 1.79
C LYS A 5 16.43 -8.78 0.50
N ASP A 6 16.93 -9.59 -0.42
CA ASP A 6 16.24 -9.89 -1.67
C ASP A 6 14.95 -10.69 -1.44
N LEU A 7 14.96 -11.63 -0.50
CA LEU A 7 13.77 -12.40 -0.14
C LEU A 7 12.74 -11.52 0.56
N THR A 8 13.18 -10.64 1.46
CA THR A 8 12.31 -9.66 2.12
C THR A 8 11.65 -8.75 1.10
N GLY A 9 12.42 -8.23 0.14
CA GLY A 9 11.89 -7.39 -0.93
C GLY A 9 10.83 -8.09 -1.75
N ARG A 10 11.05 -9.35 -2.11
CA ARG A 10 10.08 -10.15 -2.86
C ARG A 10 8.80 -10.35 -2.07
N LEU A 11 8.90 -10.73 -0.80
CA LEU A 11 7.75 -10.96 0.07
C LEU A 11 6.91 -9.69 0.23
N TYR A 12 7.58 -8.56 0.49
CA TYR A 12 6.90 -7.28 0.75
C TYR A 12 6.59 -6.49 -0.53
N SER A 13 6.79 -7.06 -1.71
CA SER A 13 6.30 -6.51 -2.97
C SER A 13 5.01 -7.17 -3.46
N GLU A 14 4.49 -8.14 -2.69
CA GLU A 14 3.24 -8.84 -3.01
C GLU A 14 2.02 -8.16 -2.39
N ARG A 15 0.85 -8.45 -2.95
CA ARG A 15 -0.43 -7.91 -2.47
C ARG A 15 -0.60 -8.14 -0.96
N GLY A 16 -1.00 -7.09 -0.25
CA GLY A 16 -1.24 -7.14 1.19
C GLY A 16 -0.07 -6.65 2.02
N ALA A 17 1.11 -6.55 1.44
CA ALA A 17 2.29 -6.07 2.16
C ALA A 17 2.21 -4.57 2.41
N VAL A 18 2.66 -4.14 3.60
CA VAL A 18 2.74 -2.73 3.97
C VAL A 18 4.21 -2.38 4.23
N VAL A 19 4.65 -1.31 3.60
CA VAL A 19 6.00 -0.75 3.81
C VAL A 19 5.89 0.71 4.23
N HIS A 20 6.88 1.18 4.98
CA HIS A 20 7.03 2.59 5.32
C HIS A 20 8.04 3.22 4.35
N SER A 21 7.62 4.29 3.69
CA SER A 21 8.46 5.04 2.75
C SER A 21 9.01 6.29 3.42
N GLU A 22 10.29 6.56 3.24
CA GLU A 22 10.91 7.80 3.71
C GLU A 22 10.36 9.02 2.99
N VAL A 23 10.53 10.19 3.62
CA VAL A 23 10.21 11.49 3.04
C VAL A 23 11.00 11.70 1.75
N ASN A 24 10.31 12.21 0.73
CA ASN A 24 10.93 12.56 -0.57
C ASN A 24 11.65 11.42 -1.28
N SER A 25 11.19 10.19 -1.07
CA SER A 25 11.65 9.03 -1.84
C SER A 25 11.04 9.07 -3.25
N VAL A 26 10.53 7.97 -3.78
CA VAL A 26 9.81 7.94 -5.07
C VAL A 26 8.45 8.64 -5.00
N ILE A 27 7.94 8.86 -3.77
CA ILE A 27 6.68 9.56 -3.52
C ILE A 27 7.00 10.89 -2.84
N LYS A 28 6.59 11.98 -3.47
CA LYS A 28 6.85 13.33 -2.95
C LYS A 28 5.88 13.65 -1.83
N THR A 29 6.38 13.63 -0.60
CA THR A 29 5.59 13.97 0.59
C THR A 29 6.45 14.80 1.54
N ASP A 30 5.80 15.54 2.43
CA ASP A 30 6.47 16.32 3.48
C ASP A 30 6.73 15.48 4.75
N HIS A 31 6.28 14.23 4.77
CA HIS A 31 6.50 13.27 5.87
C HIS A 31 6.50 11.86 5.30
N GLY A 32 6.99 10.90 6.09
CA GLY A 32 7.00 9.50 5.68
C GLY A 32 5.58 8.95 5.47
N LYS A 33 5.45 8.00 4.58
CA LYS A 33 4.16 7.39 4.22
C LYS A 33 4.19 5.88 4.39
N TYR A 34 3.07 5.34 4.85
CA TYR A 34 2.82 3.90 4.78
C TYR A 34 2.15 3.59 3.46
N LEU A 35 2.65 2.57 2.78
CA LEU A 35 2.15 2.13 1.47
C LEU A 35 1.71 0.68 1.54
N LEU A 36 0.49 0.43 1.07
CA LEU A 36 -0.05 -0.92 0.93
C LEU A 36 0.11 -1.37 -0.51
N VAL A 37 0.71 -2.52 -0.74
CA VAL A 37 0.79 -3.13 -2.07
C VAL A 37 -0.55 -3.77 -2.41
N VAL A 38 -1.19 -3.31 -3.48
CA VAL A 38 -2.48 -3.86 -3.93
C VAL A 38 -2.31 -4.82 -5.12
N LYS A 39 -1.27 -4.64 -5.90
CA LYS A 39 -0.98 -5.52 -7.06
C LYS A 39 0.49 -5.48 -7.38
N LYS A 40 1.05 -6.64 -7.73
CA LYS A 40 2.35 -6.75 -8.34
C LYS A 40 2.19 -7.33 -9.73
N THR A 41 2.72 -6.63 -10.73
CA THR A 41 2.80 -7.13 -12.10
C THR A 41 4.25 -7.48 -12.41
N GLU A 42 4.52 -7.86 -13.65
CA GLU A 42 5.89 -8.13 -14.11
C GLU A 42 6.80 -6.90 -13.98
N SER A 43 6.25 -5.72 -14.16
CA SER A 43 7.02 -4.47 -14.22
C SER A 43 6.69 -3.47 -13.11
N LEU A 44 5.55 -3.61 -12.42
CA LEU A 44 5.06 -2.62 -11.46
C LEU A 44 4.70 -3.23 -10.12
N VAL A 45 4.94 -2.45 -9.06
CA VAL A 45 4.35 -2.64 -7.74
C VAL A 45 3.38 -1.49 -7.54
N VAL A 46 2.09 -1.79 -7.46
CA VAL A 46 1.02 -0.79 -7.35
C VAL A 46 0.60 -0.65 -5.91
N CYS A 47 0.67 0.56 -5.38
CA CYS A 47 0.47 0.85 -3.97
C CYS A 47 -0.62 1.90 -3.75
N CYS A 48 -1.22 1.85 -2.56
CA CYS A 48 -2.07 2.90 -2.02
C CYS A 48 -1.50 3.37 -0.68
N SER A 49 -1.74 4.62 -0.32
CA SER A 49 -1.30 5.13 0.99
C SER A 49 -2.23 4.64 2.11
N VAL A 50 -1.64 4.42 3.28
CA VAL A 50 -2.34 4.08 4.51
C VAL A 50 -2.24 5.27 5.45
N ASN A 51 -3.38 5.84 5.85
CA ASN A 51 -3.43 7.10 6.57
C ASN A 51 -4.16 6.95 7.90
N SER A 52 -3.87 7.85 8.85
CA SER A 52 -4.55 7.87 10.14
C SER A 52 -5.96 8.47 10.06
N GLU A 53 -6.24 9.25 9.02
CA GLU A 53 -7.53 9.90 8.80
C GLU A 53 -7.93 9.84 7.34
N ARG A 54 -9.22 9.92 7.05
CA ARG A 54 -9.72 10.04 5.68
C ARG A 54 -9.43 11.45 5.14
N TYR A 55 -9.16 11.52 3.84
CA TYR A 55 -9.09 12.80 3.14
C TYR A 55 -10.49 13.37 2.98
N ARG A 56 -10.66 14.66 3.28
CA ARG A 56 -11.93 15.39 3.27
C ARG A 56 -12.63 15.42 1.92
N PHE A 57 -11.84 15.55 0.86
CA PHE A 57 -12.36 15.82 -0.48
C PHE A 57 -12.39 14.58 -1.37
N LYS A 58 -12.18 13.40 -0.80
CA LYS A 58 -12.28 12.12 -1.52
C LYS A 58 -13.47 11.32 -1.00
N PRO A 59 -14.10 10.47 -1.84
CA PRO A 59 -15.24 9.66 -1.41
C PRO A 59 -14.89 8.81 -0.19
N GLU A 60 -15.77 8.81 0.78
CA GLU A 60 -15.56 8.04 2.02
C GLU A 60 -15.47 6.54 1.72
N GLU A 61 -16.31 6.03 0.82
CA GLU A 61 -16.33 4.62 0.43
C GLU A 61 -15.07 4.19 -0.31
N SER A 62 -14.26 5.14 -0.82
CA SER A 62 -12.96 4.86 -1.44
C SER A 62 -11.83 4.83 -0.40
N GLN A 63 -12.15 5.03 0.86
CA GLN A 63 -11.17 5.08 1.96
C GLN A 63 -11.60 4.14 3.08
N PRO A 64 -11.58 2.81 2.85
CA PRO A 64 -12.05 1.84 3.83
C PRO A 64 -11.25 1.91 5.11
N LYS A 65 -11.95 1.76 6.23
CA LYS A 65 -11.35 1.69 7.56
C LYS A 65 -10.77 0.32 7.79
N ILE A 66 -9.53 0.29 8.23
CA ILE A 66 -8.78 -0.93 8.55
C ILE A 66 -8.56 -0.96 10.06
N LEU A 67 -9.01 -2.04 10.70
CA LEU A 67 -8.99 -2.13 12.15
C LEU A 67 -7.63 -2.61 12.65
N LYS A 68 -7.12 -1.95 13.68
CA LYS A 68 -5.93 -2.39 14.41
C LYS A 68 -6.16 -3.79 15.02
N SER A 69 -7.36 -4.08 15.51
CA SER A 69 -7.69 -5.39 16.07
C SER A 69 -7.54 -6.54 15.08
N GLU A 70 -7.61 -6.25 13.77
CA GLU A 70 -7.43 -7.22 12.68
C GLU A 70 -5.98 -7.25 12.17
N ASN A 71 -5.17 -6.24 12.48
CA ASN A 71 -3.81 -6.06 11.95
C ASN A 71 -2.91 -5.48 13.05
N ASP A 72 -2.27 -6.35 13.81
CA ASP A 72 -1.54 -6.02 15.04
C ASP A 72 -0.42 -4.99 14.86
N PHE A 73 0.17 -4.93 13.66
CA PHE A 73 1.26 -4.01 13.40
C PHE A 73 0.83 -2.54 13.30
N LEU A 74 -0.47 -2.28 13.17
CA LEU A 74 -0.98 -0.90 13.16
C LEU A 74 -0.95 -0.31 14.58
N HIS A 75 -0.65 0.98 14.68
CA HIS A 75 -0.68 1.70 15.96
C HIS A 75 -2.09 2.14 16.35
N HIS A 76 -2.98 2.26 15.39
CA HIS A 76 -4.38 2.67 15.53
C HIS A 76 -5.15 2.20 14.31
N ASP A 77 -6.47 2.32 14.36
CA ASP A 77 -7.29 2.11 13.15
C ASP A 77 -6.84 3.08 12.07
N SER A 78 -6.80 2.61 10.84
CA SER A 78 -6.25 3.36 9.72
C SER A 78 -7.19 3.31 8.53
N PHE A 79 -6.89 4.10 7.50
CA PHE A 79 -7.70 4.20 6.28
C PHE A 79 -6.78 4.03 5.08
N VAL A 80 -7.21 3.21 4.11
CA VAL A 80 -6.47 3.06 2.85
C VAL A 80 -7.09 3.98 1.82
N ASP A 81 -6.29 4.86 1.21
CA ASP A 81 -6.76 5.73 0.14
C ASP A 81 -6.72 4.99 -1.19
N CYS A 82 -7.85 4.40 -1.57
CA CYS A 82 -7.98 3.70 -2.84
C CYS A 82 -8.29 4.65 -4.01
N ALA A 83 -8.46 5.95 -3.75
CA ALA A 83 -8.74 6.92 -4.81
C ALA A 83 -7.48 7.41 -5.53
N GLN A 84 -6.31 7.02 -5.06
CA GLN A 84 -5.04 7.35 -5.68
C GLN A 84 -4.09 6.16 -5.60
N ILE A 85 -3.47 5.82 -6.72
CA ILE A 85 -2.48 4.75 -6.76
C ILE A 85 -1.10 5.32 -7.07
N PHE A 86 -0.08 4.61 -6.59
CA PHE A 86 1.32 4.87 -6.90
C PHE A 86 1.85 3.62 -7.60
N ALA A 87 2.10 3.72 -8.89
CA ALA A 87 2.65 2.62 -9.69
C ALA A 87 4.16 2.77 -9.73
N ILE A 88 4.87 1.90 -9.03
CA ILE A 88 6.32 1.98 -8.87
C ILE A 88 6.96 0.86 -9.67
N ASP A 89 7.99 1.18 -10.47
CA ASP A 89 8.76 0.16 -11.18
C ASP A 89 9.25 -0.90 -10.18
N VAL A 90 9.12 -2.17 -10.52
CA VAL A 90 9.45 -3.28 -9.60
C VAL A 90 10.91 -3.23 -9.17
N ASN A 91 11.84 -2.86 -10.06
CA ASN A 91 13.26 -2.78 -9.72
C ASN A 91 13.55 -1.60 -8.80
N VAL A 92 12.85 -0.47 -9.00
CA VAL A 92 12.93 0.70 -8.11
C VAL A 92 12.42 0.32 -6.73
N PHE A 93 11.29 -0.37 -6.65
CA PHE A 93 10.71 -0.80 -5.38
C PHE A 93 11.69 -1.73 -4.62
N LEU A 94 12.21 -2.75 -5.29
CA LEU A 94 13.13 -3.70 -4.67
C LEU A 94 14.45 -3.03 -4.26
N ASN A 95 14.95 -2.10 -5.06
CA ASN A 95 16.16 -1.35 -4.74
C ASN A 95 15.96 -0.48 -3.50
N ASN A 96 14.80 0.17 -3.37
CA ASN A 96 14.47 0.97 -2.19
C ASN A 96 14.28 0.11 -0.94
N MET A 97 13.78 -1.11 -1.08
CA MET A 97 13.76 -2.09 0.02
C MET A 97 15.17 -2.46 0.45
N SER A 98 16.06 -2.72 -0.51
CA SER A 98 17.45 -3.09 -0.26
C SER A 98 18.22 -1.98 0.45
N LYS A 99 17.95 -0.72 0.10
CA LYS A 99 18.60 0.46 0.69
C LYS A 99 18.01 0.89 2.03
N GLY A 100 16.89 0.31 2.44
CA GLY A 100 16.17 0.73 3.65
C GLY A 100 15.33 2.00 3.48
N VAL A 101 15.14 2.47 2.26
CA VAL A 101 14.23 3.59 1.95
C VAL A 101 12.78 3.15 2.15
N PHE A 102 12.46 1.92 1.73
CA PHE A 102 11.21 1.26 2.06
C PHE A 102 11.49 0.22 3.14
N VAL A 103 10.78 0.31 4.26
CA VAL A 103 10.98 -0.60 5.41
C VAL A 103 9.72 -1.46 5.56
N PRO A 104 9.85 -2.81 5.61
CA PRO A 104 8.69 -3.67 5.80
C PRO A 104 8.04 -3.42 7.16
N VAL A 105 6.71 -3.36 7.19
CA VAL A 105 5.92 -3.07 8.39
C VAL A 105 5.06 -4.27 8.79
N GLY A 106 4.36 -4.88 7.84
CA GLY A 106 3.48 -6.00 8.12
C GLY A 106 2.67 -6.42 6.90
N LEU A 107 1.77 -7.34 7.13
CA LEU A 107 0.85 -7.85 6.10
C LEU A 107 -0.58 -7.66 6.59
N PHE A 108 -1.44 -7.04 5.78
CA PHE A 108 -2.86 -6.96 6.09
C PHE A 108 -3.49 -8.35 6.02
N ASN A 109 -4.45 -8.62 6.90
CA ASN A 109 -5.18 -9.86 6.85
C ASN A 109 -6.14 -9.89 5.65
N GLU A 110 -6.67 -11.07 5.34
CA GLU A 110 -7.53 -11.27 4.16
C GLU A 110 -8.82 -10.46 4.23
N ILE A 111 -9.40 -10.29 5.41
CA ILE A 111 -10.65 -9.52 5.58
C ILE A 111 -10.40 -8.06 5.24
N SER A 112 -9.33 -7.47 5.78
CA SER A 112 -8.95 -6.10 5.47
C SER A 112 -8.67 -5.91 3.98
N MET A 113 -7.94 -6.85 3.37
CA MET A 113 -7.67 -6.79 1.93
C MET A 113 -8.93 -6.88 1.09
N ALA A 114 -9.93 -7.66 1.50
CA ALA A 114 -11.19 -7.75 0.77
C ALA A 114 -11.89 -6.38 0.70
N PHE A 115 -11.90 -5.63 1.80
CA PHE A 115 -12.46 -4.27 1.81
C PHE A 115 -11.70 -3.32 0.88
N VAL A 116 -10.37 -3.40 0.91
CA VAL A 116 -9.53 -2.57 0.05
C VAL A 116 -9.77 -2.89 -1.42
N LEU A 117 -9.77 -4.15 -1.79
CA LEU A 117 -9.94 -4.57 -3.18
C LEU A 117 -11.30 -4.15 -3.72
N ARG A 118 -12.35 -4.30 -2.92
CA ARG A 118 -13.68 -3.88 -3.31
C ARG A 118 -13.75 -2.35 -3.51
N ALA A 119 -13.17 -1.59 -2.58
CA ALA A 119 -13.18 -0.12 -2.65
C ALA A 119 -12.47 0.37 -3.90
N GLY A 120 -11.34 -0.21 -4.27
CA GLY A 120 -10.60 0.18 -5.46
C GLY A 120 -11.31 -0.19 -6.76
N GLN A 121 -11.91 -1.38 -6.80
CA GLN A 121 -12.65 -1.85 -7.98
C GLN A 121 -13.83 -0.94 -8.33
N THR A 122 -14.42 -0.31 -7.34
CA THR A 122 -15.63 0.52 -7.51
C THR A 122 -15.35 2.01 -7.36
N CYS A 123 -14.10 2.42 -7.21
CA CYS A 123 -13.76 3.83 -6.99
C CYS A 123 -13.99 4.66 -8.25
N PRO A 124 -14.89 5.67 -8.20
CA PRO A 124 -15.19 6.48 -9.38
C PRO A 124 -14.06 7.44 -9.77
N MET A 125 -13.10 7.67 -8.90
CA MET A 125 -11.95 8.54 -9.18
C MET A 125 -10.86 7.83 -9.97
N LEU A 126 -10.95 6.50 -10.11
CA LEU A 126 -9.98 5.70 -10.85
C LEU A 126 -10.51 5.37 -12.25
N ASN A 127 -9.61 5.31 -13.24
CA ASN A 127 -9.97 4.80 -14.55
C ASN A 127 -10.05 3.26 -14.52
N LYS A 128 -10.47 2.65 -15.62
CA LYS A 128 -10.66 1.19 -15.69
C LYS A 128 -9.37 0.39 -15.49
N VAL A 129 -8.24 0.90 -15.99
CA VAL A 129 -6.94 0.24 -15.80
C VAL A 129 -6.57 0.27 -14.31
N GLU A 130 -6.71 1.42 -13.68
CA GLU A 130 -6.42 1.58 -12.25
C GLU A 130 -7.32 0.71 -11.40
N GLN A 131 -8.63 0.67 -11.69
CA GLN A 131 -9.57 -0.22 -11.00
C GLN A 131 -9.18 -1.69 -11.16
N SER A 132 -8.63 -2.08 -12.30
CA SER A 132 -8.24 -3.46 -12.57
C SER A 132 -7.10 -3.96 -11.65
N TYR A 133 -6.28 -3.06 -11.11
CA TYR A 133 -5.21 -3.45 -10.18
C TYR A 133 -5.76 -4.00 -8.87
N PHE A 134 -7.02 -3.74 -8.56
CA PHE A 134 -7.69 -4.22 -7.35
C PHE A 134 -8.42 -5.57 -7.55
N LYS A 135 -8.35 -6.15 -8.73
CA LYS A 135 -8.96 -7.46 -9.03
C LYS A 135 -8.11 -8.62 -8.58
#